data_0f14662b46601d9ce1a2cf607e426d99
#
_entry.id   0f14662b46601d9ce1a2cf607e426d99
#
_cell.length_a   1.000
_cell.length_b   1.000
_cell.length_c   1.000
_cell.angle_alpha   90.00
_cell.angle_beta   90.00
_cell.angle_gamma   90.00
#
_symmetry.space_group_name_H-M   'P 1'
#
loop_
_entity.id
_entity.type
_entity.pdbx_description
1 polymer ?
#
loop_
_entity_poly.entity_id
_entity_poly.type
_entity_poly.pdbx_seq_one_letter_code
_entity_poly.pdbx_strand_id
1 'polypeptide(L)'
;MSNTPFFKTDCPSCGAPVEAHSASAVTLVCGYCNSMLVRQDDGIVDSGRDSALLEDFSPLQIGTTGTYVTRPFTLVGRLQVQYDDGVWNEWYALFDDGQTGWLSESGDLYSMTRLVESPEVVPDFHDVVPGGCNFNFQNKNFV
;
A
#
# COMPACT_ATOMS: atom_id res chain seq x y z
N MET A 1 -21.46 3.18 -3.40
CA MET A 1 -20.41 2.15 -3.68
C MET A 1 -20.59 1.02 -2.70
N SER A 2 -20.70 -0.21 -3.16
CA SER A 2 -20.86 -1.36 -2.27
C SER A 2 -19.51 -1.61 -1.59
N ASN A 3 -19.46 -1.41 -0.29
CA ASN A 3 -18.31 -1.72 0.57
C ASN A 3 -18.21 -3.24 0.82
N THR A 4 -18.41 -4.03 -0.23
CA THR A 4 -18.34 -5.49 -0.12
C THR A 4 -16.88 -5.91 -0.09
N PRO A 5 -16.42 -6.59 0.96
CA PRO A 5 -15.04 -7.06 1.01
C PRO A 5 -14.80 -8.09 -0.11
N PHE A 6 -13.62 -8.06 -0.69
CA PHE A 6 -13.18 -9.05 -1.67
C PHE A 6 -13.05 -10.45 -1.03
N PHE A 7 -12.62 -10.47 0.22
CA PHE A 7 -12.40 -11.68 0.97
C PHE A 7 -12.76 -11.47 2.44
N LYS A 8 -13.41 -12.47 3.04
CA LYS A 8 -13.79 -12.47 4.45
C LYS A 8 -13.52 -13.84 5.05
N THR A 9 -12.91 -13.86 6.23
CA THR A 9 -12.63 -15.09 6.99
C THR A 9 -12.48 -14.77 8.47
N ASP A 10 -12.28 -15.82 9.28
CA ASP A 10 -11.98 -15.67 10.70
C ASP A 10 -10.47 -15.70 10.95
N CYS A 11 -10.02 -14.90 11.90
CA CYS A 11 -8.61 -14.87 12.30
C CYS A 11 -8.21 -16.22 12.91
N PRO A 12 -7.15 -16.89 12.41
CA PRO A 12 -6.71 -18.17 12.96
C PRO A 12 -6.20 -18.09 14.40
N SER A 13 -5.81 -16.90 14.87
CA SER A 13 -5.31 -16.71 16.25
C SER A 13 -6.41 -16.46 17.26
N CYS A 14 -7.42 -15.62 16.94
CA CYS A 14 -8.44 -15.22 17.93
C CYS A 14 -9.89 -15.45 17.50
N GLY A 15 -10.12 -15.92 16.27
CA GLY A 15 -11.46 -16.19 15.75
C GLY A 15 -12.27 -14.95 15.36
N ALA A 16 -11.71 -13.75 15.45
CA ALA A 16 -12.41 -12.52 15.06
C ALA A 16 -12.50 -12.40 13.53
N PRO A 17 -13.57 -11.75 13.00
CA PRO A 17 -13.72 -11.58 11.56
C PRO A 17 -12.62 -10.67 10.99
N VAL A 18 -12.05 -11.08 9.86
CA VAL A 18 -11.04 -10.34 9.10
C VAL A 18 -11.52 -10.19 7.66
N GLU A 19 -11.40 -9.00 7.13
CA GLU A 19 -11.85 -8.64 5.79
C GLU A 19 -10.71 -8.02 4.97
N ALA A 20 -10.59 -8.43 3.72
CA ALA A 20 -9.71 -7.78 2.74
C ALA A 20 -10.55 -7.11 1.66
N HIS A 21 -10.29 -5.86 1.38
CA HIS A 21 -11.00 -5.06 0.37
C HIS A 21 -10.28 -5.05 -0.98
N SER A 22 -9.09 -5.60 -1.07
CA SER A 22 -8.32 -5.70 -2.32
C SER A 22 -7.88 -7.13 -2.61
N ALA A 23 -8.01 -7.52 -3.87
CA ALA A 23 -7.50 -8.80 -4.38
C ALA A 23 -5.98 -8.92 -4.23
N SER A 24 -5.26 -7.82 -4.28
CA SER A 24 -3.79 -7.75 -4.16
C SER A 24 -3.29 -7.70 -2.71
N ALA A 25 -4.19 -7.61 -1.71
CA ALA A 25 -3.78 -7.66 -0.31
C ALA A 25 -3.31 -9.07 0.05
N VAL A 26 -2.01 -9.25 0.21
CA VAL A 26 -1.38 -10.52 0.61
C VAL A 26 -1.25 -10.61 2.12
N THR A 27 -1.05 -9.48 2.78
CA THR A 27 -0.88 -9.38 4.23
C THR A 27 -2.02 -8.58 4.84
N LEU A 28 -2.54 -9.06 5.97
CA LEU A 28 -3.60 -8.43 6.74
C LEU A 28 -3.19 -8.37 8.21
N VAL A 29 -3.73 -7.42 8.94
CA VAL A 29 -3.58 -7.36 10.40
C VAL A 29 -4.95 -7.53 11.03
N CYS A 30 -5.07 -8.45 11.97
CA CYS A 30 -6.30 -8.63 12.72
C CYS A 30 -6.54 -7.40 13.62
N GLY A 31 -7.66 -6.72 13.43
CA GLY A 31 -8.03 -5.54 14.23
C GLY A 31 -8.32 -5.83 15.70
N TYR A 32 -8.37 -7.10 16.12
CA TYR A 32 -8.66 -7.51 17.49
C TYR A 32 -7.42 -7.96 18.27
N CYS A 33 -6.59 -8.81 17.65
CA CYS A 33 -5.42 -9.36 18.33
C CYS A 33 -4.08 -8.88 17.76
N ASN A 34 -4.10 -8.01 16.75
CA ASN A 34 -2.93 -7.46 16.05
C ASN A 34 -2.02 -8.50 15.39
N SER A 35 -2.44 -9.78 15.32
CA SER A 35 -1.67 -10.80 14.58
C SER A 35 -1.57 -10.43 13.12
N MET A 36 -0.37 -10.53 12.56
CA MET A 36 -0.13 -10.40 11.14
C MET A 36 -0.46 -11.70 10.43
N LEU A 37 -1.41 -11.63 9.52
CA LEU A 37 -1.96 -12.75 8.77
C LEU A 37 -1.47 -12.69 7.33
N VAL A 38 -1.12 -13.84 6.77
CA VAL A 38 -0.69 -13.95 5.37
C VAL A 38 -1.72 -14.77 4.60
N ARG A 39 -2.21 -14.20 3.50
CA ARG A 39 -3.11 -14.91 2.60
C ARG A 39 -2.30 -15.87 1.72
N GLN A 40 -2.73 -17.12 1.69
CA GLN A 40 -2.22 -18.18 0.84
C GLN A 40 -3.35 -18.72 -0.04
N ASP A 41 -3.02 -19.56 -1.01
CA ASP A 41 -3.99 -20.12 -1.96
C ASP A 41 -5.17 -20.84 -1.28
N ASP A 42 -4.90 -21.48 -0.14
CA ASP A 42 -5.88 -22.26 0.62
C ASP A 42 -6.53 -21.52 1.81
N GLY A 43 -6.22 -20.22 1.99
CA GLY A 43 -6.80 -19.45 3.09
C GLY A 43 -5.86 -18.41 3.72
N ILE A 44 -6.06 -18.18 5.01
CA ILE A 44 -5.22 -17.27 5.81
C ILE A 44 -4.48 -18.05 6.89
N VAL A 45 -3.19 -17.75 7.04
CA VAL A 45 -2.35 -18.27 8.10
C VAL A 45 -1.81 -17.14 8.97
N ASP A 46 -1.64 -17.42 10.27
CA ASP A 46 -0.93 -16.54 11.19
C ASP A 46 0.57 -16.62 10.89
N SER A 47 1.21 -15.48 10.69
CA SER A 47 2.65 -15.40 10.44
C SER A 47 3.50 -15.61 11.70
N GLY A 48 2.87 -15.71 12.88
CA GLY A 48 3.55 -15.75 14.17
C GLY A 48 4.16 -14.42 14.60
N ARG A 49 3.71 -13.33 14.01
CA ARG A 49 4.14 -11.96 14.33
C ARG A 49 2.94 -11.09 14.66
N ASP A 50 3.13 -10.22 15.64
CA ASP A 50 2.18 -9.15 15.93
C ASP A 50 2.59 -7.90 15.15
N SER A 51 1.60 -7.15 14.70
CA SER A 51 1.79 -5.88 14.04
C SER A 51 0.95 -4.82 14.74
N ALA A 52 1.62 -3.87 15.37
CA ALA A 52 0.98 -2.71 15.99
C ALA A 52 1.49 -1.44 15.30
N LEU A 53 0.56 -0.58 14.91
CA LEU A 53 0.90 0.76 14.45
C LEU A 53 1.16 1.65 15.67
N LEU A 54 2.16 2.51 15.57
CA LEU A 54 2.34 3.60 16.53
C LEU A 54 1.21 4.61 16.37
N GLU A 55 0.71 5.13 17.48
CA GLU A 55 -0.24 6.24 17.43
C GLU A 55 0.43 7.46 16.78
N ASP A 56 -0.23 8.04 15.81
CA ASP A 56 0.17 9.26 15.16
C ASP A 56 -1.03 10.20 14.98
N PHE A 57 -0.75 11.42 14.52
CA PHE A 57 -1.77 12.44 14.29
C PHE A 57 -2.27 12.47 12.84
N SER A 58 -2.13 11.38 12.10
CA SER A 58 -2.63 11.31 10.72
C SER A 58 -4.14 11.57 10.67
N PRO A 59 -4.60 12.49 9.82
CA PRO A 59 -6.03 12.69 9.57
C PRO A 59 -6.62 11.56 8.70
N LEU A 60 -5.78 10.70 8.11
CA LEU A 60 -6.20 9.62 7.24
C LEU A 60 -6.51 8.35 8.03
N GLN A 61 -7.45 7.56 7.50
CA GLN A 61 -7.86 6.28 8.08
C GLN A 61 -8.17 5.29 6.95
N ILE A 62 -8.20 4.01 7.25
CA ILE A 62 -8.77 2.99 6.34
C ILE A 62 -10.22 3.37 6.05
N GLY A 63 -10.59 3.38 4.76
CA GLY A 63 -11.90 3.83 4.29
C GLY A 63 -11.96 5.32 3.90
N THR A 64 -10.93 6.12 4.18
CA THR A 64 -10.85 7.50 3.66
C THR A 64 -10.88 7.48 2.14
N THR A 65 -11.73 8.33 1.57
CA THR A 65 -11.87 8.49 0.12
C THR A 65 -11.25 9.79 -0.35
N GLY A 66 -10.78 9.80 -1.57
CA GLY A 66 -10.20 10.98 -2.22
C GLY A 66 -10.28 10.91 -3.72
N THR A 67 -9.75 11.95 -4.37
CA THR A 67 -9.65 12.00 -5.83
C THR A 67 -8.24 12.43 -6.22
N TYR A 68 -7.62 11.67 -7.11
CA TYR A 68 -6.31 11.99 -7.68
C TYR A 68 -6.41 12.06 -9.20
N VAL A 69 -6.13 13.24 -9.78
CA VAL A 69 -6.22 13.50 -11.23
C VAL A 69 -7.57 12.98 -11.80
N THR A 70 -8.68 13.47 -11.23
CA THR A 70 -10.07 13.09 -11.60
C THR A 70 -10.47 11.64 -11.30
N ARG A 71 -9.61 10.81 -10.73
CA ARG A 71 -9.87 9.40 -10.42
C ARG A 71 -10.15 9.22 -8.93
N PRO A 72 -11.36 8.79 -8.56
CA PRO A 72 -11.68 8.50 -7.17
C PRO A 72 -10.89 7.28 -6.66
N PHE A 73 -10.54 7.31 -5.38
CA PHE A 73 -9.90 6.20 -4.69
C PHE A 73 -10.40 6.07 -3.25
N THR A 74 -10.20 4.90 -2.69
CA THR A 74 -10.41 4.60 -1.26
C THR A 74 -9.12 4.03 -0.68
N LEU A 75 -8.75 4.46 0.51
CA LEU A 75 -7.63 3.90 1.27
C LEU A 75 -8.06 2.59 1.91
N VAL A 76 -7.44 1.48 1.51
CA VAL A 76 -7.82 0.12 1.92
C VAL A 76 -6.75 -0.60 2.72
N GLY A 77 -5.58 0.00 2.87
CA GLY A 77 -4.47 -0.55 3.64
C GLY A 77 -3.56 0.55 4.18
N ARG A 78 -2.81 0.25 5.23
CA ARG A 78 -1.80 1.13 5.82
C ARG A 78 -0.54 0.34 6.12
N LEU A 79 0.59 0.92 5.77
CA LEU A 79 1.91 0.51 6.20
C LEU A 79 2.57 1.69 6.90
N GLN A 80 3.07 1.49 8.12
CA GLN A 80 3.83 2.49 8.82
C GLN A 80 5.31 2.12 8.73
N VAL A 81 6.12 3.05 8.25
CA VAL A 81 7.56 2.86 8.07
C VAL A 81 8.30 3.68 9.11
N GLN A 82 9.14 3.01 9.87
CA GLN A 82 9.99 3.62 10.88
C GLN A 82 11.44 3.73 10.39
N TYR A 83 12.06 4.86 10.65
CA TYR A 83 13.48 5.12 10.40
C TYR A 83 14.06 5.88 11.60
N ASP A 84 15.37 6.16 11.58
CA ASP A 84 16.08 6.72 12.75
C ASP A 84 15.51 8.08 13.23
N ASP A 85 15.02 8.90 12.30
CA ASP A 85 14.52 10.25 12.59
C ASP A 85 12.99 10.34 12.71
N GLY A 86 12.26 9.21 12.59
CA GLY A 86 10.80 9.24 12.72
C GLY A 86 10.05 8.10 12.04
N VAL A 87 8.82 8.40 11.73
CA VAL A 87 7.91 7.48 11.03
C VAL A 87 7.18 8.21 9.92
N TRP A 88 6.82 7.49 8.84
CA TRP A 88 5.86 7.95 7.86
C TRP A 88 4.85 6.86 7.53
N ASN A 89 3.75 7.22 6.91
CA ASN A 89 2.70 6.30 6.50
C ASN A 89 2.68 6.11 4.99
N GLU A 90 2.48 4.87 4.58
CA GLU A 90 2.15 4.48 3.23
C GLU A 90 0.72 3.92 3.22
N TRP A 91 -0.17 4.60 2.54
CA TRP A 91 -1.56 4.22 2.44
C TRP A 91 -1.83 3.56 1.10
N TYR A 92 -2.35 2.34 1.14
CA TYR A 92 -2.70 1.60 -0.08
C TYR A 92 -4.04 2.11 -0.61
N ALA A 93 -3.99 2.73 -1.79
CA ALA A 93 -5.12 3.33 -2.46
C ALA A 93 -5.67 2.40 -3.54
N LEU A 94 -6.95 2.07 -3.45
CA LEU A 94 -7.70 1.35 -4.47
C LEU A 94 -8.55 2.35 -5.25
N PHE A 95 -8.30 2.48 -6.54
CA PHE A 95 -9.07 3.33 -7.46
C PHE A 95 -10.34 2.62 -7.92
N ASP A 96 -11.37 3.40 -8.26
CA ASP A 96 -12.68 2.87 -8.71
C ASP A 96 -12.59 2.02 -9.98
N ASP A 97 -11.55 2.21 -10.78
CA ASP A 97 -11.26 1.42 -11.98
C ASP A 97 -10.47 0.12 -11.70
N GLY A 98 -10.26 -0.20 -10.42
CA GLY A 98 -9.56 -1.40 -9.97
C GLY A 98 -8.03 -1.27 -9.96
N GLN A 99 -7.47 -0.16 -10.42
CA GLN A 99 -6.04 0.09 -10.30
C GLN A 99 -5.68 0.43 -8.85
N THR A 100 -4.41 0.31 -8.53
CA THR A 100 -3.90 0.56 -7.18
C THR A 100 -2.75 1.55 -7.19
N GLY A 101 -2.49 2.16 -6.04
CA GLY A 101 -1.38 3.07 -5.82
C GLY A 101 -1.03 3.16 -4.35
N TRP A 102 -0.04 3.98 -4.06
CA TRP A 102 0.37 4.30 -2.70
C TRP A 102 0.33 5.80 -2.48
N LEU A 103 -0.32 6.21 -1.40
CA LEU A 103 -0.29 7.58 -0.91
C LEU A 103 0.66 7.63 0.28
N SER A 104 1.85 8.18 0.06
CA SER A 104 2.83 8.43 1.11
C SER A 104 2.44 9.68 1.89
N GLU A 105 2.52 9.61 3.21
CA GLU A 105 2.26 10.71 4.13
C GLU A 105 3.43 10.87 5.08
N SER A 106 4.08 12.03 5.03
CA SER A 106 5.17 12.41 5.94
C SER A 106 4.93 13.82 6.46
N GLY A 107 4.43 13.93 7.69
CA GLY A 107 3.95 15.18 8.23
C GLY A 107 2.78 15.74 7.41
N ASP A 108 2.94 16.91 6.83
CA ASP A 108 1.98 17.60 5.96
C ASP A 108 2.23 17.38 4.46
N LEU A 109 3.22 16.54 4.11
CA LEU A 109 3.56 16.21 2.73
C LEU A 109 2.86 14.92 2.28
N TYR A 110 2.24 14.99 1.13
CA TYR A 110 1.56 13.85 0.49
C TYR A 110 2.09 13.61 -0.91
N SER A 111 2.33 12.34 -1.25
CA SER A 111 2.78 11.93 -2.57
C SER A 111 2.03 10.69 -3.04
N MET A 112 1.45 10.75 -4.24
CA MET A 112 0.76 9.60 -4.83
C MET A 112 1.67 8.92 -5.86
N THR A 113 1.93 7.63 -5.65
CA THR A 113 2.67 6.80 -6.58
C THR A 113 1.77 5.69 -7.14
N ARG A 114 2.00 5.32 -8.39
CA ARG A 114 1.26 4.24 -9.06
C ARG A 114 2.22 3.38 -9.85
N LEU A 115 1.90 2.10 -9.93
CA LEU A 115 2.62 1.20 -10.82
C LEU A 115 2.34 1.62 -12.28
N VAL A 116 3.39 1.72 -13.06
CA VAL A 116 3.34 1.91 -14.51
C VAL A 116 4.09 0.76 -15.19
N GLU A 117 3.72 0.48 -16.42
CA GLU A 117 4.50 -0.47 -17.22
C GLU A 117 5.93 0.04 -17.39
N SER A 118 6.88 -0.86 -17.20
CA SER A 118 8.30 -0.53 -17.36
C SER A 118 8.56 -0.10 -18.80
N PRO A 119 9.40 0.91 -19.04
CA PRO A 119 9.83 1.23 -20.39
C PRO A 119 10.56 0.02 -21.01
N GLU A 120 10.46 -0.13 -22.34
CA GLU A 120 11.14 -1.23 -23.07
C GLU A 120 12.64 -1.24 -22.83
N VAL A 121 13.23 -0.06 -22.60
CA VAL A 121 14.66 0.11 -22.32
C VAL A 121 14.81 0.81 -20.97
N VAL A 122 15.20 0.05 -19.97
CA VAL A 122 15.65 0.57 -18.67
C VAL A 122 17.17 0.50 -18.65
N PRO A 123 17.89 1.58 -18.32
CA PRO A 123 19.34 1.51 -18.18
C PRO A 123 19.73 0.45 -17.14
N ASP A 124 20.71 -0.39 -17.48
CA ASP A 124 21.28 -1.31 -16.50
C ASP A 124 21.98 -0.51 -15.39
N PHE A 125 21.94 -1.02 -14.17
CA PHE A 125 22.64 -0.37 -13.03
C PHE A 125 24.12 -0.15 -13.30
N HIS A 126 24.77 -1.05 -14.07
CA HIS A 126 26.17 -0.94 -14.45
C HIS A 126 26.44 0.13 -15.53
N ASP A 127 25.41 0.55 -16.26
CA ASP A 127 25.52 1.63 -17.26
C ASP A 127 25.31 3.02 -16.63
N VAL A 128 24.89 3.08 -15.36
CA VAL A 128 24.76 4.33 -14.62
C VAL A 128 26.14 4.81 -14.19
N VAL A 129 26.60 5.87 -14.83
CA VAL A 129 27.88 6.52 -14.52
C VAL A 129 27.72 7.60 -13.44
N PRO A 130 28.79 7.99 -12.73
CA PRO A 130 28.77 9.18 -11.87
C PRO A 130 28.28 10.41 -12.65
N GLY A 131 27.14 10.98 -12.23
CA GLY A 131 26.45 12.05 -12.93
C GLY A 131 25.10 11.64 -13.56
N GLY A 132 24.75 10.35 -13.42
CA GLY A 132 23.47 9.83 -13.90
C GLY A 132 23.47 9.38 -15.37
N CYS A 133 22.38 8.81 -15.78
CA CYS A 133 22.09 8.50 -17.18
C CYS A 133 20.74 9.13 -17.58
N ASN A 134 20.67 9.62 -18.82
CA ASN A 134 19.43 10.15 -19.35
C ASN A 134 18.60 9.04 -19.99
N PHE A 135 17.34 8.94 -19.65
CA PHE A 135 16.39 8.07 -20.37
C PHE A 135 15.04 8.76 -20.53
N ASN A 136 14.32 8.39 -21.58
CA ASN A 136 13.01 8.93 -21.87
C ASN A 136 11.94 7.90 -21.49
N PHE A 137 10.94 8.34 -20.74
CA PHE A 137 9.79 7.52 -20.41
C PHE A 137 8.52 8.38 -20.44
N GLN A 138 7.48 7.92 -21.16
CA GLN A 138 6.22 8.63 -21.32
C GLN A 138 6.41 10.12 -21.75
N ASN A 139 7.30 10.37 -22.71
CA ASN A 139 7.68 11.71 -23.20
C ASN A 139 8.29 12.64 -22.13
N LYS A 140 8.82 12.09 -21.06
CA LYS A 140 9.59 12.82 -20.05
C LYS A 140 11.02 12.32 -20.04
N ASN A 141 11.97 13.25 -19.93
CA ASN A 141 13.38 12.93 -19.73
C ASN A 141 13.66 12.82 -18.23
N PHE A 142 14.32 11.75 -17.85
CA PHE A 142 14.82 11.50 -16.49
C PHE A 142 16.35 11.51 -16.54
N VAL A 143 16.96 12.02 -15.49
CA VAL A 143 18.42 12.16 -15.32
C VAL A 143 18.84 11.39 -14.08
#